data_407d6e034859701a5c6ecff4ae180747
#
_entry.id   407d6e034859701a5c6ecff4ae180747
#
_cell.length_a   1.000
_cell.length_b   1.000
_cell.length_c   1.000
_cell.angle_alpha   90.00
_cell.angle_beta   90.00
_cell.angle_gamma   90.00
#
_symmetry.space_group_name_H-M   'P 1'
#
loop_
_entity.id
_entity.type
_entity.pdbx_description
1 polymer ?
#
loop_
_entity_poly.entity_id
_entity_poly.type
_entity_poly.pdbx_seq_one_letter_code
_entity_poly.pdbx_strand_id
1 'polypeptide(L)'
;MRACRALLGLALACLAIPAGASADILRQEARAYARKSDTLLYRESHWRYRQDGLAHRLVLYRCPDGRAFARKTVVERASAQAPDFDFEDARDGYREGVRTGPRGRTVYVRPSADATARERAITLPAGGVIDAGFDASVRLHWDALRAGREVDQPFLLPSRMAFVPISLRPGTALRWQGIPAQRLTMRLDRWYGFIAPTMQLTYADADQRLLEFAGIATIRDAAGNHQDVRIVFPDPAAPADADALGRARATPLVRTCGQ
;
A
#
# COMPACT_ATOMS: atom_id res chain seq x y z
N MET A 1 -16.29 37.07 74.27
CA MET A 1 -15.53 37.49 73.12
C MET A 1 -14.68 36.30 72.65
N ARG A 2 -15.13 35.54 71.67
CA ARG A 2 -14.39 34.42 71.08
C ARG A 2 -14.32 34.59 69.57
N ALA A 3 -13.13 34.81 69.05
CA ALA A 3 -12.90 34.99 67.60
C ALA A 3 -12.84 33.64 66.89
N CYS A 4 -13.70 33.46 65.86
CA CYS A 4 -13.69 32.32 64.96
C CYS A 4 -12.71 32.60 63.83
N ARG A 5 -11.61 31.79 63.71
CA ARG A 5 -10.70 31.80 62.57
C ARG A 5 -11.24 30.82 61.51
N ALA A 6 -11.64 31.35 60.37
CA ALA A 6 -11.97 30.56 59.20
C ALA A 6 -10.68 30.19 58.44
N LEU A 7 -10.43 28.88 58.27
CA LEU A 7 -9.37 28.35 57.42
C LEU A 7 -9.92 28.17 56.01
N LEU A 8 -9.35 28.96 55.09
CA LEU A 8 -9.61 28.83 53.65
C LEU A 8 -8.74 27.68 53.11
N GLY A 9 -9.35 26.54 52.76
CA GLY A 9 -8.67 25.45 52.09
C GLY A 9 -8.58 25.72 50.60
N LEU A 10 -7.38 25.87 50.07
CA LEU A 10 -7.06 25.98 48.65
C LEU A 10 -7.12 24.60 48.00
N ALA A 11 -8.13 24.26 47.25
CA ALA A 11 -8.24 23.02 46.47
C ALA A 11 -7.42 23.18 45.18
N LEU A 12 -6.29 22.47 45.09
CA LEU A 12 -5.47 22.38 43.89
C LEU A 12 -6.13 21.37 42.91
N ALA A 13 -6.81 21.90 41.88
CA ALA A 13 -7.35 21.08 40.79
C ALA A 13 -6.20 20.64 39.87
N CYS A 14 -5.79 19.37 39.98
CA CYS A 14 -4.91 18.74 38.97
C CYS A 14 -5.67 18.61 37.66
N LEU A 15 -5.37 19.46 36.69
CA LEU A 15 -5.74 19.27 35.29
C LEU A 15 -5.01 18.03 34.76
N ALA A 16 -5.72 16.91 34.66
CA ALA A 16 -5.28 15.74 33.92
C ALA A 16 -5.21 16.11 32.44
N ILE A 17 -4.01 16.30 31.90
CA ILE A 17 -3.77 16.41 30.46
C ILE A 17 -4.17 15.05 29.87
N PRO A 18 -5.14 14.97 28.94
CA PRO A 18 -5.43 13.71 28.29
C PRO A 18 -4.15 13.28 27.56
N ALA A 19 -3.61 12.11 27.94
CA ALA A 19 -2.57 11.44 27.15
C ALA A 19 -3.11 11.27 25.74
N GLY A 20 -2.55 12.01 24.78
CA GLY A 20 -2.94 11.93 23.38
C GLY A 20 -2.92 10.48 22.98
N ALA A 21 -4.04 9.97 22.42
CA ALA A 21 -4.15 8.64 21.90
C ALA A 21 -2.97 8.45 20.92
N SER A 22 -2.02 7.58 21.31
CA SER A 22 -0.93 7.18 20.41
C SER A 22 -1.60 6.66 19.16
N ALA A 23 -1.40 7.34 18.02
CA ALA A 23 -1.95 6.88 16.76
C ALA A 23 -1.41 5.46 16.54
N ASP A 24 -2.30 4.47 16.37
CA ASP A 24 -1.90 3.09 16.15
C ASP A 24 -1.08 3.01 14.86
N ILE A 25 0.23 3.10 15.02
CA ILE A 25 1.18 2.94 13.92
C ILE A 25 1.52 1.46 13.84
N LEU A 26 1.22 0.86 12.69
CA LEU A 26 1.53 -0.53 12.40
C LEU A 26 2.64 -0.60 11.36
N ARG A 27 3.58 -1.50 11.56
CA ARG A 27 4.65 -1.80 10.60
C ARG A 27 4.60 -3.27 10.18
N GLN A 28 4.84 -3.51 8.90
CA GLN A 28 4.93 -4.85 8.32
C GLN A 28 6.08 -4.90 7.31
N GLU A 29 6.81 -6.02 7.30
CA GLU A 29 7.90 -6.26 6.36
C GLU A 29 7.47 -7.27 5.29
N ALA A 30 8.00 -7.09 4.08
CA ALA A 30 7.87 -8.07 3.00
C ALA A 30 9.19 -8.25 2.26
N ARG A 31 9.31 -9.38 1.56
CA ARG A 31 10.47 -9.74 0.76
C ARG A 31 10.03 -10.10 -0.64
N ALA A 32 10.61 -9.45 -1.64
CA ALA A 32 10.33 -9.69 -3.04
C ALA A 32 11.45 -10.54 -3.66
N TYR A 33 11.07 -11.67 -4.18
CA TYR A 33 11.94 -12.63 -4.86
C TYR A 33 11.63 -12.64 -6.35
N ALA A 34 12.61 -12.98 -7.19
CA ALA A 34 12.34 -13.28 -8.58
C ALA A 34 11.33 -14.44 -8.67
N ARG A 35 10.32 -14.32 -9.55
CA ARG A 35 9.19 -15.25 -9.60
C ARG A 35 9.59 -16.71 -9.76
N LYS A 36 10.68 -16.96 -10.52
CA LYS A 36 11.14 -18.30 -10.90
C LYS A 36 12.34 -18.79 -10.08
N SER A 37 12.77 -18.03 -9.07
CA SER A 37 13.90 -18.39 -8.23
C SER A 37 13.74 -17.80 -6.83
N ASP A 38 14.59 -18.21 -5.87
CA ASP A 38 14.63 -17.63 -4.52
C ASP A 38 15.60 -16.46 -4.41
N THR A 39 15.98 -15.84 -5.55
CA THR A 39 16.82 -14.65 -5.55
C THR A 39 16.06 -13.47 -4.97
N LEU A 40 16.53 -12.92 -3.86
CA LEU A 40 15.98 -11.73 -3.24
C LEU A 40 16.30 -10.51 -4.12
N LEU A 41 15.25 -9.86 -4.64
CA LEU A 41 15.37 -8.66 -5.48
C LEU A 41 15.33 -7.38 -4.65
N TYR A 42 14.40 -7.30 -3.69
CA TYR A 42 14.25 -6.16 -2.80
C TYR A 42 13.43 -6.54 -1.56
N ARG A 43 13.38 -5.61 -0.61
CA ARG A 43 12.54 -5.71 0.60
C ARG A 43 11.55 -4.57 0.61
N GLU A 44 10.39 -4.77 1.25
CA GLU A 44 9.41 -3.71 1.48
C GLU A 44 9.21 -3.53 2.98
N SER A 45 9.15 -2.28 3.43
CA SER A 45 8.76 -1.91 4.79
C SER A 45 7.52 -1.04 4.69
N HIS A 46 6.41 -1.51 5.24
CA HIS A 46 5.11 -0.85 5.18
C HIS A 46 4.78 -0.26 6.54
N TRP A 47 4.37 1.02 6.58
CA TRP A 47 3.77 1.65 7.75
C TRP A 47 2.32 2.01 7.43
N ARG A 48 1.40 1.68 8.33
CA ARG A 48 0.01 2.10 8.31
C ARG A 48 -0.25 2.94 9.53
N TYR A 49 -0.85 4.12 9.38
CA TYR A 49 -1.08 5.07 10.46
C TYR A 49 -2.24 6.00 10.12
N ARG A 50 -2.74 6.71 11.12
CA ARG A 50 -3.73 7.78 10.92
C ARG A 50 -3.06 9.13 11.14
N GLN A 51 -3.41 10.09 10.28
CA GLN A 51 -2.98 11.47 10.38
C GLN A 51 -4.10 12.37 9.85
N ASP A 52 -4.43 13.44 10.57
CA ASP A 52 -5.50 14.39 10.22
C ASP A 52 -6.84 13.70 9.91
N GLY A 53 -7.18 12.66 10.68
CA GLY A 53 -8.39 11.86 10.52
C GLY A 53 -8.38 10.87 9.34
N LEU A 54 -7.37 10.90 8.47
CA LEU A 54 -7.24 10.03 7.30
C LEU A 54 -6.35 8.83 7.58
N ALA A 55 -6.63 7.72 6.90
CA ALA A 55 -5.72 6.58 6.86
C ALA A 55 -4.61 6.83 5.83
N HIS A 56 -3.38 6.54 6.26
CA HIS A 56 -2.17 6.69 5.46
C HIS A 56 -1.40 5.38 5.40
N ARG A 57 -0.67 5.18 4.30
CA ARG A 57 0.36 4.15 4.19
C ARG A 57 1.64 4.77 3.64
N LEU A 58 2.78 4.41 4.24
CA LEU A 58 4.11 4.65 3.69
C LEU A 58 4.73 3.29 3.38
N VAL A 59 5.30 3.13 2.19
CA VAL A 59 6.11 1.96 1.82
C VAL A 59 7.49 2.44 1.40
N LEU A 60 8.53 1.86 2.01
CA LEU A 60 9.90 1.98 1.54
C LEU A 60 10.32 0.68 0.87
N TYR A 61 10.77 0.80 -0.38
CA TYR A 61 11.38 -0.28 -1.13
C TYR A 61 12.89 -0.20 -0.93
N ARG A 62 13.47 -1.30 -0.46
CA ARG A 62 14.87 -1.35 -0.05
C ARG A 62 15.65 -2.36 -0.88
N CYS A 63 16.86 -2.00 -1.22
CA CYS A 63 17.83 -2.94 -1.78
C CYS A 63 18.01 -4.16 -0.85
N PRO A 64 18.56 -5.28 -1.32
CA PRO A 64 18.89 -6.41 -0.44
C PRO A 64 19.76 -6.02 0.77
N ASP A 65 20.64 -5.02 0.62
CA ASP A 65 21.49 -4.45 1.68
C ASP A 65 20.76 -3.53 2.69
N GLY A 66 19.46 -3.25 2.46
CA GLY A 66 18.61 -2.47 3.34
C GLY A 66 18.49 -0.97 3.01
N ARG A 67 19.30 -0.41 2.09
CA ARG A 67 19.19 1.00 1.68
C ARG A 67 17.90 1.22 0.87
N ALA A 68 17.17 2.29 1.17
CA ALA A 68 15.93 2.59 0.45
C ALA A 68 16.22 3.19 -0.93
N PHE A 69 15.56 2.70 -1.97
CA PHE A 69 15.69 3.23 -3.34
C PHE A 69 14.38 3.78 -3.91
N ALA A 70 13.24 3.35 -3.35
CA ALA A 70 11.94 3.85 -3.79
C ALA A 70 11.00 4.06 -2.59
N ARG A 71 10.00 4.89 -2.77
CA ARG A 71 8.99 5.24 -1.77
C ARG A 71 7.61 5.28 -2.40
N LYS A 72 6.61 4.81 -1.67
CA LYS A 72 5.19 5.02 -2.00
C LYS A 72 4.50 5.62 -0.79
N THR A 73 3.73 6.67 -1.00
CA THR A 73 2.79 7.22 -0.01
C THR A 73 1.37 7.04 -0.51
N VAL A 74 0.45 6.69 0.39
CA VAL A 74 -0.96 6.45 0.09
C VAL A 74 -1.80 7.21 1.10
N VAL A 75 -2.88 7.84 0.65
CA VAL A 75 -3.84 8.58 1.50
C VAL A 75 -5.27 8.23 1.09
N GLU A 76 -6.03 7.69 2.01
CA GLU A 76 -7.43 7.31 1.79
C GLU A 76 -8.35 8.52 2.00
N ARG A 77 -8.45 9.40 0.97
CA ARG A 77 -9.28 10.61 1.04
C ARG A 77 -10.76 10.35 0.79
N ALA A 78 -11.08 9.65 -0.29
CA ALA A 78 -12.45 9.44 -0.73
C ALA A 78 -12.96 8.04 -0.41
N SER A 79 -12.13 7.03 -0.61
CA SER A 79 -12.41 5.64 -0.26
C SER A 79 -11.13 4.83 -0.11
N ALA A 80 -11.22 3.75 0.65
CA ALA A 80 -10.12 2.81 0.80
C ALA A 80 -9.78 2.07 -0.51
N GLN A 81 -10.77 1.87 -1.41
CA GLN A 81 -10.56 1.22 -2.71
C GLN A 81 -9.89 2.13 -3.73
N ALA A 82 -10.06 3.44 -3.59
CA ALA A 82 -9.51 4.40 -4.55
C ALA A 82 -8.74 5.53 -3.83
N PRO A 83 -7.62 5.23 -3.17
CA PRO A 83 -6.81 6.23 -2.49
C PRO A 83 -6.08 7.15 -3.47
N ASP A 84 -5.60 8.28 -2.97
CA ASP A 84 -4.51 9.01 -3.61
C ASP A 84 -3.20 8.31 -3.30
N PHE A 85 -2.26 8.34 -4.24
CA PHE A 85 -0.92 7.82 -3.99
C PHE A 85 0.14 8.57 -4.81
N ASP A 86 1.36 8.56 -4.32
CA ASP A 86 2.57 8.99 -4.98
C ASP A 86 3.64 7.90 -4.85
N PHE A 87 4.20 7.47 -5.96
CA PHE A 87 5.31 6.53 -6.02
C PHE A 87 6.50 7.19 -6.70
N GLU A 88 7.69 7.04 -6.11
CA GLU A 88 8.97 7.48 -6.70
C GLU A 88 10.02 6.39 -6.60
N ASP A 89 10.77 6.16 -7.68
CA ASP A 89 11.96 5.33 -7.73
C ASP A 89 13.17 6.21 -8.07
N ALA A 90 14.10 6.36 -7.13
CA ALA A 90 15.26 7.23 -7.32
C ALA A 90 16.32 6.65 -8.26
N ARG A 91 16.24 5.36 -8.60
CA ARG A 91 17.24 4.69 -9.46
C ARG A 91 17.17 5.19 -10.89
N ASP A 92 15.98 5.43 -11.41
CA ASP A 92 15.75 5.89 -12.77
C ASP A 92 14.89 7.17 -12.84
N GLY A 93 14.43 7.65 -11.68
CA GLY A 93 13.57 8.83 -11.56
C GLY A 93 12.13 8.60 -12.00
N TYR A 94 11.68 7.35 -12.10
CA TYR A 94 10.29 7.03 -12.36
C TYR A 94 9.38 7.55 -11.27
N ARG A 95 8.26 8.14 -11.67
CA ARG A 95 7.19 8.53 -10.74
C ARG A 95 5.83 8.26 -11.35
N GLU A 96 4.89 7.83 -10.52
CA GLU A 96 3.48 7.72 -10.86
C GLU A 96 2.60 7.98 -9.65
N GLY A 97 1.36 8.35 -9.90
CA GLY A 97 0.42 8.56 -8.80
C GLY A 97 -0.92 9.10 -9.23
N VAL A 98 -1.76 9.26 -8.21
CA VAL A 98 -3.06 9.92 -8.30
C VAL A 98 -3.14 10.95 -7.19
N ARG A 99 -3.57 12.15 -7.54
CA ARG A 99 -3.80 13.24 -6.59
C ARG A 99 -5.20 13.83 -6.76
N THR A 100 -5.83 14.13 -5.67
CA THR A 100 -7.09 14.87 -5.61
C THR A 100 -6.78 16.35 -5.41
N GLY A 101 -7.33 17.20 -6.26
CA GLY A 101 -7.22 18.66 -6.18
C GLY A 101 -8.58 19.35 -6.34
N PRO A 102 -8.61 20.69 -6.34
CA PRO A 102 -9.86 21.46 -6.46
C PRO A 102 -10.65 21.18 -7.74
N ARG A 103 -9.98 20.74 -8.81
CA ARG A 103 -10.58 20.41 -10.12
C ARG A 103 -10.86 18.91 -10.30
N GLY A 104 -10.83 18.11 -9.24
CA GLY A 104 -11.03 16.67 -9.29
C GLY A 104 -9.71 15.89 -9.20
N ARG A 105 -9.73 14.66 -9.70
CA ARG A 105 -8.59 13.72 -9.60
C ARG A 105 -7.75 13.74 -10.87
N THR A 106 -6.44 13.66 -10.69
CA THR A 106 -5.45 13.62 -11.78
C THR A 106 -4.53 12.42 -11.57
N VAL A 107 -4.38 11.58 -12.59
CA VAL A 107 -3.31 10.59 -12.68
C VAL A 107 -2.11 11.20 -13.37
N TYR A 108 -0.91 10.87 -12.92
CA TYR A 108 0.34 11.33 -13.55
C TYR A 108 1.37 10.21 -13.61
N VAL A 109 2.26 10.30 -14.62
CA VAL A 109 3.41 9.40 -14.81
C VAL A 109 4.59 10.21 -15.36
N ARG A 110 5.74 10.05 -14.73
CA ARG A 110 7.04 10.47 -15.24
C ARG A 110 7.92 9.24 -15.48
N PRO A 111 8.20 8.88 -16.74
CA PRO A 111 8.89 7.62 -17.08
C PRO A 111 10.33 7.52 -16.61
N SER A 112 11.06 8.64 -16.51
CA SER A 112 12.46 8.74 -16.09
C SER A 112 12.77 10.13 -15.52
N ALA A 113 13.96 10.30 -14.97
CA ALA A 113 14.41 11.59 -14.41
C ALA A 113 14.39 12.72 -15.47
N ASP A 114 14.75 12.40 -16.70
CA ASP A 114 14.88 13.38 -17.80
C ASP A 114 13.57 13.56 -18.60
N ALA A 115 12.55 12.74 -18.31
CA ALA A 115 11.27 12.80 -19.02
C ALA A 115 10.32 13.81 -18.38
N THR A 116 9.55 14.50 -19.24
CA THR A 116 8.43 15.33 -18.79
C THR A 116 7.31 14.44 -18.24
N ALA A 117 6.76 14.83 -17.09
CA ALA A 117 5.59 14.17 -16.54
C ALA A 117 4.36 14.37 -17.44
N ARG A 118 3.65 13.30 -17.70
CA ARG A 118 2.34 13.35 -18.36
C ARG A 118 1.26 13.29 -17.29
N GLU A 119 0.19 14.03 -17.49
CA GLU A 119 -0.93 14.12 -16.55
C GLU A 119 -2.27 14.03 -17.29
N ARG A 120 -3.26 13.44 -16.64
CA ARG A 120 -4.63 13.35 -17.15
C ARG A 120 -5.64 13.42 -16.02
N ALA A 121 -6.69 14.24 -16.22
CA ALA A 121 -7.86 14.19 -15.34
C ALA A 121 -8.58 12.83 -15.50
N ILE A 122 -8.99 12.26 -14.38
CA ILE A 122 -9.72 10.98 -14.34
C ILE A 122 -11.01 11.13 -13.55
N THR A 123 -12.04 10.43 -14.04
CA THR A 123 -13.28 10.21 -13.28
C THR A 123 -13.25 8.79 -12.72
N LEU A 124 -13.52 8.65 -11.42
CA LEU A 124 -13.60 7.34 -10.78
C LEU A 124 -14.88 6.63 -11.23
N PRO A 125 -14.81 5.51 -11.96
CA PRO A 125 -15.98 4.74 -12.30
C PRO A 125 -16.55 4.01 -11.07
N ALA A 126 -17.81 3.59 -11.16
CA ALA A 126 -18.41 2.75 -10.12
C ALA A 126 -17.56 1.48 -9.88
N GLY A 127 -17.24 1.18 -8.62
CA GLY A 127 -16.36 0.07 -8.25
C GLY A 127 -14.88 0.25 -8.66
N GLY A 128 -14.48 1.46 -9.10
CA GLY A 128 -13.11 1.73 -9.53
C GLY A 128 -12.07 1.56 -8.42
N VAL A 129 -10.99 0.87 -8.73
CA VAL A 129 -9.90 0.55 -7.81
C VAL A 129 -8.62 1.23 -8.25
N ILE A 130 -7.89 1.78 -7.29
CA ILE A 130 -6.61 2.47 -7.52
C ILE A 130 -5.53 1.86 -6.61
N ASP A 131 -4.45 1.35 -7.21
CA ASP A 131 -3.21 0.90 -6.56
C ASP A 131 -3.45 0.09 -5.27
N ALA A 132 -2.98 0.59 -4.13
CA ALA A 132 -3.08 -0.06 -2.82
C ALA A 132 -4.53 -0.25 -2.31
N GLY A 133 -5.51 0.36 -2.97
CA GLY A 133 -6.94 0.12 -2.71
C GLY A 133 -7.41 -1.27 -3.13
N PHE A 134 -6.58 -2.02 -3.85
CA PHE A 134 -6.88 -3.39 -4.24
C PHE A 134 -7.15 -4.31 -3.02
N ASP A 135 -6.35 -4.22 -1.96
CA ASP A 135 -6.57 -4.98 -0.73
C ASP A 135 -7.93 -4.66 -0.08
N ALA A 136 -8.33 -3.39 -0.09
CA ALA A 136 -9.62 -2.98 0.43
C ALA A 136 -10.77 -3.52 -0.43
N SER A 137 -10.58 -3.57 -1.75
CA SER A 137 -11.55 -4.18 -2.66
C SER A 137 -11.69 -5.69 -2.44
N VAL A 138 -10.60 -6.41 -2.24
CA VAL A 138 -10.64 -7.84 -1.90
C VAL A 138 -11.44 -8.08 -0.62
N ARG A 139 -11.21 -7.29 0.44
CA ARG A 139 -11.96 -7.42 1.70
C ARG A 139 -13.44 -7.10 1.54
N LEU A 140 -13.78 -6.07 0.75
CA LEU A 140 -15.17 -5.72 0.46
C LEU A 140 -15.93 -6.89 -0.21
N HIS A 141 -15.25 -7.64 -1.07
CA HIS A 141 -15.83 -8.74 -1.83
C HIS A 141 -15.50 -10.13 -1.25
N TRP A 142 -14.95 -10.18 -0.03
CA TRP A 142 -14.41 -11.41 0.56
C TRP A 142 -15.42 -12.57 0.58
N ASP A 143 -16.64 -12.32 1.04
CA ASP A 143 -17.68 -13.35 1.11
C ASP A 143 -18.11 -13.85 -0.27
N ALA A 144 -18.16 -12.95 -1.25
CA ALA A 144 -18.44 -13.31 -2.64
C ALA A 144 -17.35 -14.21 -3.22
N LEU A 145 -16.09 -13.83 -3.02
CA LEU A 145 -14.92 -14.58 -3.48
C LEU A 145 -14.84 -15.95 -2.78
N ARG A 146 -15.08 -16.01 -1.48
CA ARG A 146 -15.14 -17.29 -0.75
C ARG A 146 -16.28 -18.20 -1.18
N ALA A 147 -17.41 -17.62 -1.60
CA ALA A 147 -18.54 -18.36 -2.17
C ALA A 147 -18.30 -18.79 -3.63
N GLY A 148 -17.11 -18.61 -4.18
CA GLY A 148 -16.76 -19.01 -5.53
C GLY A 148 -17.22 -18.01 -6.62
N ARG A 149 -17.69 -16.81 -6.25
CA ARG A 149 -18.14 -15.81 -7.21
C ARG A 149 -16.97 -14.97 -7.72
N GLU A 150 -16.93 -14.76 -9.02
CA GLU A 150 -16.01 -13.84 -9.68
C GLU A 150 -16.44 -12.39 -9.45
N VAL A 151 -15.46 -11.47 -9.38
CA VAL A 151 -15.68 -10.03 -9.19
C VAL A 151 -14.97 -9.28 -10.30
N ASP A 152 -15.75 -8.59 -11.14
CA ASP A 152 -15.23 -7.71 -12.17
C ASP A 152 -15.23 -6.26 -11.68
N GLN A 153 -14.14 -5.54 -11.95
CA GLN A 153 -14.00 -4.15 -11.50
C GLN A 153 -13.01 -3.38 -12.37
N PRO A 154 -13.21 -2.06 -12.52
CA PRO A 154 -12.24 -1.19 -13.17
C PRO A 154 -11.01 -0.99 -12.28
N PHE A 155 -9.81 -1.18 -12.81
CA PHE A 155 -8.53 -0.93 -12.13
C PHE A 155 -7.73 0.13 -12.87
N LEU A 156 -7.23 1.15 -12.16
CA LEU A 156 -6.42 2.20 -12.77
C LEU A 156 -5.03 1.67 -13.10
N LEU A 157 -4.64 1.77 -14.37
CA LEU A 157 -3.26 1.60 -14.81
C LEU A 157 -2.66 2.99 -15.08
N PRO A 158 -1.77 3.50 -14.19
CA PRO A 158 -1.18 4.84 -14.35
C PRO A 158 -0.43 4.98 -15.66
N SER A 159 0.32 3.97 -16.09
CA SER A 159 1.07 3.98 -17.36
C SER A 159 0.18 4.21 -18.59
N ARG A 160 -1.10 3.85 -18.51
CA ARG A 160 -2.14 4.09 -19.53
C ARG A 160 -3.01 5.30 -19.23
N MET A 161 -2.91 5.86 -18.02
CA MET A 161 -3.78 6.94 -17.52
C MET A 161 -5.28 6.62 -17.67
N ALA A 162 -5.65 5.36 -17.51
CA ALA A 162 -7.01 4.88 -17.75
C ALA A 162 -7.35 3.70 -16.85
N PHE A 163 -8.63 3.58 -16.53
CA PHE A 163 -9.18 2.37 -15.93
C PHE A 163 -9.32 1.28 -17.00
N VAL A 164 -8.90 0.09 -16.63
CA VAL A 164 -9.05 -1.13 -17.44
C VAL A 164 -9.84 -2.16 -16.65
N PRO A 165 -10.68 -2.98 -17.31
CA PRO A 165 -11.39 -4.03 -16.62
C PRO A 165 -10.42 -5.12 -16.15
N ILE A 166 -10.60 -5.54 -14.90
CA ILE A 166 -9.93 -6.71 -14.32
C ILE A 166 -10.98 -7.64 -13.75
N SER A 167 -10.67 -8.94 -13.74
CA SER A 167 -11.44 -9.94 -13.02
C SER A 167 -10.66 -10.55 -11.88
N LEU A 168 -11.31 -10.67 -10.72
CA LEU A 168 -10.84 -11.43 -9.56
C LEU A 168 -11.57 -12.76 -9.52
N ARG A 169 -10.80 -13.84 -9.64
CA ARG A 169 -11.32 -15.20 -9.60
C ARG A 169 -10.89 -15.90 -8.32
N PRO A 170 -11.82 -16.52 -7.60
CA PRO A 170 -11.46 -17.39 -6.49
C PRO A 170 -10.70 -18.60 -7.01
N GLY A 171 -9.62 -18.92 -6.34
CA GLY A 171 -8.87 -20.17 -6.53
C GLY A 171 -9.20 -21.17 -5.44
N THR A 172 -8.29 -22.12 -5.22
CA THR A 172 -8.45 -23.15 -4.18
C THR A 172 -8.10 -22.62 -2.80
N ALA A 173 -8.85 -23.02 -1.80
CA ALA A 173 -8.43 -22.93 -0.40
C ALA A 173 -7.17 -23.79 -0.20
N LEU A 174 -6.20 -23.28 0.56
CA LEU A 174 -4.92 -23.92 0.79
C LEU A 174 -4.39 -23.65 2.20
N ARG A 175 -3.30 -24.33 2.55
CA ARG A 175 -2.48 -23.95 3.70
C ARG A 175 -1.19 -23.30 3.22
N TRP A 176 -1.06 -22.00 3.48
CA TRP A 176 0.18 -21.27 3.19
C TRP A 176 1.05 -21.26 4.45
N GLN A 177 2.17 -22.00 4.43
CA GLN A 177 3.06 -22.14 5.60
C GLN A 177 2.31 -22.48 6.90
N GLY A 178 1.29 -23.37 6.81
CA GLY A 178 0.45 -23.78 7.95
C GLY A 178 -0.76 -22.86 8.22
N ILE A 179 -0.84 -21.69 7.62
CA ILE A 179 -1.95 -20.72 7.78
C ILE A 179 -3.06 -21.09 6.78
N PRO A 180 -4.33 -21.28 7.24
CA PRO A 180 -5.47 -21.42 6.32
C PRO A 180 -5.61 -20.16 5.45
N ALA A 181 -5.73 -20.36 4.16
CA ALA A 181 -5.66 -19.26 3.20
C ALA A 181 -6.50 -19.52 1.95
N GLN A 182 -6.90 -18.44 1.30
CA GLN A 182 -7.59 -18.42 0.01
C GLN A 182 -6.65 -17.86 -1.06
N ARG A 183 -6.47 -18.60 -2.16
CA ARG A 183 -5.81 -18.09 -3.35
C ARG A 183 -6.81 -17.39 -4.24
N LEU A 184 -6.44 -16.22 -4.75
CA LEU A 184 -7.17 -15.47 -5.75
C LEU A 184 -6.30 -15.30 -6.98
N THR A 185 -6.93 -15.23 -8.14
CA THR A 185 -6.28 -14.92 -9.41
C THR A 185 -6.85 -13.61 -9.94
N MET A 186 -5.99 -12.63 -10.17
CA MET A 186 -6.36 -11.39 -10.87
C MET A 186 -5.91 -11.48 -12.32
N ARG A 187 -6.81 -11.13 -13.26
CA ARG A 187 -6.55 -11.08 -14.69
C ARG A 187 -6.96 -9.72 -15.24
N LEU A 188 -6.20 -9.22 -16.20
CA LEU A 188 -6.64 -8.10 -17.03
C LEU A 188 -7.46 -8.69 -18.20
N ASP A 189 -8.73 -8.26 -18.35
CA ASP A 189 -9.64 -8.86 -19.34
C ASP A 189 -9.26 -8.53 -20.78
N ARG A 190 -8.55 -7.42 -21.01
CA ARG A 190 -8.11 -7.01 -22.34
C ARG A 190 -6.66 -6.55 -22.31
N TRP A 191 -5.79 -7.35 -22.88
CA TRP A 191 -4.43 -6.96 -23.22
C TRP A 191 -4.30 -7.05 -24.75
N TYR A 192 -3.97 -5.94 -25.42
CA TYR A 192 -3.91 -5.85 -26.87
C TYR A 192 -2.93 -6.89 -27.46
N GLY A 193 -3.49 -8.02 -27.98
CA GLY A 193 -2.76 -9.02 -28.76
C GLY A 193 -1.79 -9.91 -27.99
N PHE A 194 -1.63 -9.75 -26.67
CA PHE A 194 -0.74 -10.59 -25.83
C PHE A 194 -1.54 -11.31 -24.75
N ILE A 195 -1.00 -12.41 -24.23
CA ILE A 195 -1.56 -13.09 -23.05
C ILE A 195 -1.46 -12.10 -21.89
N ALA A 196 -2.60 -11.70 -21.32
CA ALA A 196 -2.65 -10.82 -20.18
C ALA A 196 -1.91 -11.46 -18.99
N PRO A 197 -1.01 -10.73 -18.31
CA PRO A 197 -0.34 -11.27 -17.15
C PRO A 197 -1.36 -11.63 -16.08
N THR A 198 -1.21 -12.85 -15.55
CA THR A 198 -2.03 -13.35 -14.45
C THR A 198 -1.28 -13.11 -13.15
N MET A 199 -1.93 -12.45 -12.19
CA MET A 199 -1.38 -12.25 -10.85
C MET A 199 -2.09 -13.18 -9.88
N GLN A 200 -1.32 -13.79 -8.98
CA GLN A 200 -1.83 -14.65 -7.91
C GLN A 200 -1.67 -13.93 -6.58
N LEU A 201 -2.71 -13.98 -5.76
CA LEU A 201 -2.72 -13.40 -4.43
C LEU A 201 -3.20 -14.46 -3.44
N THR A 202 -2.50 -14.57 -2.33
CA THR A 202 -2.87 -15.50 -1.25
C THR A 202 -3.18 -14.68 0.00
N TYR A 203 -4.39 -14.81 0.49
CA TYR A 203 -4.87 -14.10 1.69
C TYR A 203 -5.16 -15.10 2.81
N ALA A 204 -4.83 -14.73 4.05
CA ALA A 204 -5.22 -15.51 5.22
C ALA A 204 -6.74 -15.48 5.41
N ASP A 205 -7.32 -16.63 5.78
CA ASP A 205 -8.77 -16.72 6.01
C ASP A 205 -9.24 -15.95 7.25
N ALA A 206 -8.40 -15.90 8.29
CA ALA A 206 -8.79 -15.38 9.59
C ALA A 206 -8.92 -13.85 9.64
N ASP A 207 -8.00 -13.14 9.00
CA ASP A 207 -7.87 -11.68 9.08
C ASP A 207 -7.79 -10.99 7.71
N GLN A 208 -7.92 -11.77 6.63
CA GLN A 208 -7.90 -11.27 5.24
C GLN A 208 -6.61 -10.47 4.91
N ARG A 209 -5.50 -10.76 5.61
CA ARG A 209 -4.22 -10.14 5.27
C ARG A 209 -3.59 -10.83 4.08
N LEU A 210 -2.92 -10.06 3.25
CA LEU A 210 -2.12 -10.59 2.16
C LEU A 210 -0.91 -11.34 2.75
N LEU A 211 -0.72 -12.58 2.31
CA LEU A 211 0.41 -13.45 2.66
C LEU A 211 1.45 -13.50 1.55
N GLU A 212 0.97 -13.54 0.30
CA GLU A 212 1.82 -13.62 -0.88
C GLU A 212 1.14 -12.94 -2.07
N PHE A 213 1.93 -12.18 -2.81
CA PHE A 213 1.62 -11.69 -4.14
C PHE A 213 2.60 -12.31 -5.13
N ALA A 214 2.12 -12.78 -6.27
CA ALA A 214 2.98 -13.31 -7.32
C ALA A 214 2.51 -12.78 -8.70
N GLY A 215 3.30 -11.92 -9.32
CA GLY A 215 2.96 -11.25 -10.58
C GLY A 215 3.84 -10.05 -10.89
N ILE A 216 3.38 -9.22 -11.79
CA ILE A 216 4.07 -8.01 -12.22
C ILE A 216 3.95 -6.92 -11.15
N ALA A 217 5.08 -6.49 -10.60
CA ALA A 217 5.17 -5.44 -9.59
C ALA A 217 5.31 -4.03 -10.19
N THR A 218 5.10 -3.00 -9.36
CA THR A 218 5.38 -1.61 -9.74
C THR A 218 6.88 -1.37 -9.91
N ILE A 219 7.72 -2.07 -9.14
CA ILE A 219 9.18 -1.96 -9.20
C ILE A 219 9.70 -2.46 -10.54
N ARG A 220 10.60 -1.67 -11.14
CA ARG A 220 11.21 -1.96 -12.44
C ARG A 220 12.64 -2.47 -12.28
N ASP A 221 13.13 -3.18 -13.29
CA ASP A 221 14.52 -3.58 -13.42
C ASP A 221 15.39 -2.42 -13.98
N ALA A 222 16.68 -2.67 -14.18
CA ALA A 222 17.61 -1.68 -14.73
C ALA A 222 17.32 -1.31 -16.20
N ALA A 223 16.56 -2.12 -16.93
CA ALA A 223 16.12 -1.85 -18.30
C ALA A 223 14.77 -1.08 -18.33
N GLY A 224 14.17 -0.77 -17.17
CA GLY A 224 12.89 -0.07 -17.05
C GLY A 224 11.66 -0.98 -17.21
N ASN A 225 11.82 -2.29 -17.23
CA ASN A 225 10.72 -3.23 -17.29
C ASN A 225 10.18 -3.56 -15.90
N HIS A 226 8.87 -3.65 -15.77
CA HIS A 226 8.24 -4.12 -14.54
C HIS A 226 8.66 -5.56 -14.22
N GLN A 227 9.08 -5.79 -12.97
CA GLN A 227 9.60 -7.10 -12.55
C GLN A 227 8.47 -8.09 -12.27
N ASP A 228 8.64 -9.33 -12.74
CA ASP A 228 7.78 -10.47 -12.34
C ASP A 228 8.35 -11.08 -11.05
N VAL A 229 7.60 -10.89 -9.95
CA VAL A 229 8.07 -11.16 -8.60
C VAL A 229 7.13 -12.06 -7.81
N ARG A 230 7.65 -12.61 -6.73
CA ARG A 230 6.92 -13.22 -5.62
C ARG A 230 7.23 -12.43 -4.36
N ILE A 231 6.24 -11.67 -3.86
CA ILE A 231 6.35 -10.86 -2.63
C ILE A 231 5.71 -11.64 -1.49
N VAL A 232 6.46 -11.88 -0.44
CA VAL A 232 6.06 -12.67 0.73
C VAL A 232 5.97 -11.76 1.94
N PHE A 233 4.85 -11.82 2.66
CA PHE A 233 4.57 -11.15 3.93
C PHE A 233 4.60 -12.20 5.05
N PRO A 234 5.78 -12.51 5.62
CA PRO A 234 5.91 -13.63 6.56
C PRO A 234 5.12 -13.41 7.85
N ASP A 235 5.11 -12.18 8.32
CA ASP A 235 4.56 -11.81 9.63
C ASP A 235 3.37 -10.86 9.51
N PRO A 236 2.44 -10.88 10.47
CA PRO A 236 1.42 -9.85 10.58
C PRO A 236 2.05 -8.47 10.87
N ALA A 237 1.29 -7.41 10.64
CA ALA A 237 1.71 -6.07 11.04
C ALA A 237 1.81 -5.98 12.56
N ALA A 238 2.88 -5.36 13.07
CA ALA A 238 3.13 -5.15 14.48
C ALA A 238 3.12 -3.65 14.83
N PRO A 239 2.83 -3.27 16.07
CA PRO A 239 2.95 -1.89 16.54
C PRO A 239 4.34 -1.33 16.30
N ALA A 240 4.42 -0.04 15.94
CA ALA A 240 5.65 0.71 15.77
C ALA A 240 5.52 2.09 16.41
N ASP A 241 6.64 2.70 16.76
CA ASP A 241 6.67 4.04 17.37
C ASP A 241 6.66 5.16 16.31
N ALA A 242 6.31 6.37 16.76
CA ALA A 242 6.25 7.56 15.91
C ALA A 242 7.64 7.97 15.39
N ASP A 243 8.70 7.73 16.15
CA ASP A 243 10.06 8.04 15.74
C ASP A 243 10.52 7.12 14.61
N ALA A 244 10.16 5.83 14.65
CA ALA A 244 10.43 4.90 13.55
C ALA A 244 9.73 5.34 12.26
N LEU A 245 8.48 5.79 12.34
CA LEU A 245 7.76 6.37 11.19
C LEU A 245 8.42 7.67 10.74
N GLY A 246 8.83 8.55 11.67
CA GLY A 246 9.55 9.79 11.36
C GLY A 246 10.84 9.53 10.59
N ARG A 247 11.67 8.60 11.08
CA ARG A 247 12.89 8.16 10.39
C ARG A 247 12.61 7.57 9.02
N ALA A 248 11.54 6.77 8.88
CA ALA A 248 11.15 6.18 7.61
C ALA A 248 10.76 7.27 6.57
N ARG A 249 10.02 8.28 6.99
CA ARG A 249 9.66 9.43 6.14
C ARG A 249 10.89 10.22 5.69
N ALA A 250 11.87 10.41 6.56
CA ALA A 250 13.08 11.16 6.31
C ALA A 250 14.17 10.33 5.60
N THR A 251 13.99 9.03 5.40
CA THR A 251 15.00 8.16 4.80
C THR A 251 15.34 8.64 3.38
N PRO A 252 16.62 8.97 3.08
CA PRO A 252 17.02 9.32 1.72
C PRO A 252 16.96 8.10 0.80
N LEU A 253 16.65 8.35 -0.47
CA LEU A 253 16.61 7.29 -1.48
C LEU A 253 17.94 7.23 -2.24
N VAL A 254 18.49 6.01 -2.38
CA VAL A 254 19.71 5.78 -3.16
C VAL A 254 19.40 5.57 -4.64
N ARG A 255 20.31 6.02 -5.50
CA ARG A 255 20.20 5.86 -6.96
C ARG A 255 20.66 4.51 -7.49
N THR A 256 21.38 3.74 -6.66
CA THR A 256 21.87 2.39 -7.02
C THR A 256 21.84 1.49 -5.80
N CYS A 257 21.41 0.26 -5.98
CA CYS A 257 21.65 -0.80 -5.01
C CYS A 257 23.10 -1.29 -5.18
N GLY A 258 23.83 -1.47 -4.08
CA GLY A 258 25.13 -2.14 -4.11
C GLY A 258 24.96 -3.59 -4.56
N GLN A 259 25.99 -4.12 -5.19
CA GLN A 259 26.10 -5.56 -5.47
C GLN A 259 26.33 -6.33 -4.20
#